data_b5e7af3420f502f7b4b0435f25a1ae86
#
_entry.id   b5e7af3420f502f7b4b0435f25a1ae86
#
_cell.length_a   1.000
_cell.length_b   1.000
_cell.length_c   1.000
_cell.angle_alpha   90.00
_cell.angle_beta   90.00
_cell.angle_gamma   90.00
#
_symmetry.space_group_name_H-M   'P 1'
#
loop_
_entity.id
_entity.type
_entity.pdbx_description
1 polymer ?
#
loop_
_entity_poly.entity_id
_entity_poly.type
_entity_poly.pdbx_seq_one_letter_code
_entity_poly.pdbx_strand_id
1 'polypeptide(L)'
;MVLGKVSDFLIKHQRLLTYLSIFAALMLLMRLVYDDVLIDHDNPIVLAIFIGILVLWTLASYLNRRQHMLSHFILQSSKLINIYAVDLDYRFIAVNKNDIRLMEEIFYFTPKIGDFPMNYLNREDAARLKANVDRAKKGETFIFMDTIKTGDKTLYWQNMYSPIYNNRQKVIGVCCFVLDVTEQRLHELEIQRMAYEDVLTRVHNRRYIELAFEECLTRKEEQITVIISDLDKFKEANDTFGHATGDKILIEFGDILTKIMPESAVIARLGGDEFAVLLPGVSENQAEFLIKLVQAEMTLKDMGITASLGAYTDSYQSHKNFVDFFAIADKKMYENKSHKGERR
;
A
#
# COMPACT_ATOMS: atom_id res chain seq x y z
N MET A 1 11.59 -12.42 38.76
CA MET A 1 12.68 -12.97 37.93
C MET A 1 12.79 -14.50 38.02
N VAL A 2 12.64 -15.14 39.23
CA VAL A 2 12.70 -16.62 39.37
C VAL A 2 11.46 -17.32 38.77
N LEU A 3 10.27 -16.78 39.01
CA LEU A 3 9.00 -17.34 38.51
C LEU A 3 8.90 -17.37 36.95
N GLY A 4 9.48 -16.38 36.26
CA GLY A 4 9.52 -16.36 34.78
C GLY A 4 10.42 -17.46 34.20
N LYS A 5 11.59 -17.68 34.79
CA LYS A 5 12.50 -18.76 34.37
C LYS A 5 11.92 -20.18 34.62
N VAL A 6 11.13 -20.35 35.69
CA VAL A 6 10.43 -21.61 35.96
C VAL A 6 9.29 -21.82 34.98
N SER A 7 8.54 -20.77 34.62
CA SER A 7 7.50 -20.80 33.58
C SER A 7 8.08 -21.18 32.22
N ASP A 8 9.18 -20.56 31.82
CA ASP A 8 9.86 -20.84 30.53
C ASP A 8 10.43 -22.27 30.47
N PHE A 9 11.00 -22.72 31.63
CA PHE A 9 11.46 -24.11 31.75
C PHE A 9 10.31 -25.09 31.67
N LEU A 10 9.18 -24.83 32.34
CA LEU A 10 7.98 -25.67 32.29
C LEU A 10 7.37 -25.73 30.91
N ILE A 11 7.26 -24.60 30.20
CA ILE A 11 6.74 -24.55 28.83
C ILE A 11 7.68 -25.28 27.87
N LYS A 12 8.98 -25.06 27.97
CA LYS A 12 9.99 -25.72 27.12
C LYS A 12 10.04 -27.23 27.33
N HIS A 13 9.80 -27.68 28.56
CA HIS A 13 9.88 -29.09 28.95
C HIS A 13 8.51 -29.70 29.26
N GLN A 14 7.40 -28.99 29.07
CA GLN A 14 6.04 -29.45 29.32
C GLN A 14 5.76 -30.82 28.70
N ARG A 15 6.22 -31.05 27.49
CA ARG A 15 6.07 -32.33 26.78
C ARG A 15 6.88 -33.44 27.42
N LEU A 16 8.12 -33.13 27.81
CA LEU A 16 8.97 -34.10 28.51
C LEU A 16 8.39 -34.42 29.89
N LEU A 17 7.87 -33.45 30.62
CA LEU A 17 7.18 -33.63 31.88
C LEU A 17 5.89 -34.43 31.73
N THR A 18 5.13 -34.18 30.68
CA THR A 18 3.94 -34.97 30.36
C THR A 18 4.33 -36.42 30.05
N TYR A 19 5.39 -36.64 29.25
CA TYR A 19 5.85 -38.02 28.94
C TYR A 19 6.41 -38.72 30.20
N LEU A 20 7.15 -38.02 31.07
CA LEU A 20 7.64 -38.55 32.33
C LEU A 20 6.49 -38.86 33.30
N SER A 21 5.45 -38.04 33.37
CA SER A 21 4.30 -38.28 34.22
C SER A 21 3.44 -39.47 33.71
N ILE A 22 3.26 -39.59 32.38
CA ILE A 22 2.58 -40.76 31.81
C ILE A 22 3.41 -42.01 32.02
N PHE A 23 4.72 -41.96 31.80
CA PHE A 23 5.62 -43.07 32.06
C PHE A 23 5.61 -43.49 33.54
N ALA A 24 5.68 -42.52 34.46
CA ALA A 24 5.58 -42.75 35.91
C ALA A 24 4.22 -43.36 36.31
N ALA A 25 3.10 -42.88 35.69
CA ALA A 25 1.77 -43.43 35.89
C ALA A 25 1.66 -44.87 35.38
N LEU A 26 2.23 -45.17 34.19
CA LEU A 26 2.31 -46.50 33.64
C LEU A 26 3.17 -47.46 34.51
N MET A 27 4.29 -46.97 35.03
CA MET A 27 5.13 -47.73 35.92
C MET A 27 4.43 -48.01 37.26
N LEU A 28 3.69 -47.01 37.81
CA LEU A 28 2.87 -47.16 39.00
C LEU A 28 1.72 -48.15 38.80
N LEU A 29 1.05 -48.07 37.66
CA LEU A 29 -0.02 -48.99 37.24
C LEU A 29 0.54 -50.42 37.09
N MET A 30 1.71 -50.54 36.47
CA MET A 30 2.43 -51.79 36.34
C MET A 30 2.77 -52.40 37.73
N ARG A 31 3.22 -51.56 38.66
CA ARG A 31 3.52 -52.00 40.02
C ARG A 31 2.27 -52.44 40.78
N LEU A 32 1.15 -51.70 40.66
CA LEU A 32 -0.15 -52.06 41.25
C LEU A 32 -0.69 -53.34 40.67
N VAL A 33 -0.58 -53.54 39.36
CA VAL A 33 -0.99 -54.79 38.70
C VAL A 33 -0.08 -55.96 39.08
N TYR A 34 1.20 -55.66 39.28
CA TYR A 34 2.18 -56.66 39.69
C TYR A 34 2.03 -57.09 41.16
N ASP A 35 1.77 -56.10 42.05
CA ASP A 35 1.68 -56.33 43.52
C ASP A 35 0.30 -56.90 43.94
N ASP A 36 -0.84 -56.53 43.25
CA ASP A 36 -2.19 -56.83 43.76
C ASP A 36 -2.98 -57.90 42.94
N VAL A 37 -2.64 -58.17 41.69
CA VAL A 37 -3.57 -58.92 40.80
C VAL A 37 -3.02 -60.24 40.32
N LEU A 38 -1.73 -60.45 40.29
CA LEU A 38 -1.22 -61.69 39.67
C LEU A 38 -0.02 -62.30 40.35
N ILE A 39 -0.32 -63.34 40.92
CA ILE A 39 0.59 -64.32 41.53
C ILE A 39 1.35 -65.13 40.46
N ASP A 40 1.05 -64.99 39.17
CA ASP A 40 1.70 -65.70 38.09
C ASP A 40 2.55 -64.78 37.24
N HIS A 41 3.86 -64.87 37.39
CA HIS A 41 4.86 -64.06 36.70
C HIS A 41 4.90 -64.27 35.17
N ASP A 42 4.19 -65.24 34.67
CA ASP A 42 4.22 -65.68 33.25
C ASP A 42 2.92 -65.36 32.49
N ASN A 43 2.07 -64.40 32.93
CA ASN A 43 0.84 -64.17 32.24
C ASN A 43 1.07 -63.39 30.92
N PRO A 44 1.08 -64.06 29.75
CA PRO A 44 1.40 -63.44 28.48
C PRO A 44 0.39 -62.36 28.06
N ILE A 45 -0.80 -62.34 28.67
CA ILE A 45 -1.86 -61.38 28.35
C ILE A 45 -1.50 -59.99 28.87
N VAL A 46 -0.95 -59.88 30.13
CA VAL A 46 -0.56 -58.63 30.72
C VAL A 46 0.61 -57.99 29.95
N LEU A 47 1.58 -58.83 29.57
CA LEU A 47 2.70 -58.42 28.77
C LEU A 47 2.24 -57.90 27.36
N ALA A 48 1.30 -58.63 26.72
CA ALA A 48 0.75 -58.25 25.43
C ALA A 48 -0.04 -56.95 25.47
N ILE A 49 -0.83 -56.71 26.54
CA ILE A 49 -1.54 -55.43 26.75
C ILE A 49 -0.54 -54.29 26.92
N PHE A 50 0.52 -54.47 27.71
CA PHE A 50 1.55 -53.46 27.93
C PHE A 50 2.30 -53.10 26.64
N ILE A 51 2.71 -54.10 25.85
CA ILE A 51 3.33 -53.89 24.55
C ILE A 51 2.36 -53.20 23.61
N GLY A 52 1.07 -53.57 23.59
CA GLY A 52 0.05 -52.88 22.79
C GLY A 52 -0.11 -51.41 23.13
N ILE A 53 -0.15 -51.06 24.42
CA ILE A 53 -0.20 -49.64 24.88
C ILE A 53 1.06 -48.88 24.46
N LEU A 54 2.24 -49.48 24.60
CA LEU A 54 3.51 -48.87 24.21
C LEU A 54 3.58 -48.61 22.70
N VAL A 55 3.11 -49.58 21.90
CA VAL A 55 3.03 -49.43 20.44
C VAL A 55 2.05 -48.33 20.06
N LEU A 56 0.85 -48.27 20.62
CA LEU A 56 -0.13 -47.24 20.39
C LEU A 56 0.39 -45.86 20.77
N TRP A 57 1.07 -45.76 21.92
CA TRP A 57 1.67 -44.53 22.38
C TRP A 57 2.81 -44.03 21.47
N THR A 58 3.72 -44.94 21.05
CA THR A 58 4.80 -44.61 20.10
C THR A 58 4.24 -44.19 18.74
N LEU A 59 3.20 -44.87 18.25
CA LEU A 59 2.53 -44.51 17.01
C LEU A 59 1.84 -43.14 17.12
N ALA A 60 1.10 -42.89 18.19
CA ALA A 60 0.46 -41.59 18.42
C ALA A 60 1.49 -40.46 18.52
N SER A 61 2.61 -40.68 19.22
CA SER A 61 3.71 -39.73 19.34
C SER A 61 4.39 -39.46 17.98
N TYR A 62 4.56 -40.51 17.17
CA TYR A 62 5.12 -40.39 15.81
C TYR A 62 4.19 -39.60 14.90
N LEU A 63 2.88 -39.91 14.88
CA LEU A 63 1.89 -39.19 14.07
C LEU A 63 1.80 -37.71 14.47
N ASN A 64 1.79 -37.44 15.78
CA ASN A 64 1.79 -36.03 16.29
C ASN A 64 3.05 -35.29 15.87
N ARG A 65 4.24 -35.90 16.01
CA ARG A 65 5.51 -35.29 15.53
C ARG A 65 5.49 -35.00 14.04
N ARG A 66 4.99 -35.96 13.23
CA ARG A 66 4.87 -35.84 11.78
C ARG A 66 3.96 -34.67 11.39
N GLN A 67 2.82 -34.57 12.06
CA GLN A 67 1.87 -33.47 11.81
C GLN A 67 2.45 -32.11 12.17
N HIS A 68 3.14 -31.98 13.30
CA HIS A 68 3.85 -30.76 13.67
C HIS A 68 4.98 -30.40 12.70
N MET A 69 5.71 -31.40 12.23
CA MET A 69 6.79 -31.22 11.26
C MET A 69 6.26 -30.70 9.92
N LEU A 70 5.17 -31.32 9.41
CA LEU A 70 4.54 -30.88 8.18
C LEU A 70 4.00 -29.47 8.26
N SER A 71 3.31 -29.10 9.34
CA SER A 71 2.81 -27.73 9.58
C SER A 71 3.96 -26.73 9.62
N HIS A 72 5.06 -27.07 10.27
CA HIS A 72 6.26 -26.23 10.30
C HIS A 72 6.87 -26.07 8.91
N PHE A 73 7.02 -27.16 8.14
CA PHE A 73 7.56 -27.09 6.77
C PHE A 73 6.68 -26.26 5.85
N ILE A 74 5.36 -26.37 5.93
CA ILE A 74 4.42 -25.58 5.11
C ILE A 74 4.59 -24.10 5.42
N LEU A 75 4.63 -23.72 6.69
CA LEU A 75 4.87 -22.32 7.10
C LEU A 75 6.22 -21.79 6.61
N GLN A 76 7.27 -22.62 6.62
CA GLN A 76 8.62 -22.22 6.22
C GLN A 76 8.89 -22.33 4.72
N SER A 77 8.02 -22.99 3.95
CA SER A 77 8.23 -23.23 2.51
C SER A 77 7.95 -22.00 1.64
N SER A 78 7.14 -21.06 2.12
CA SER A 78 6.87 -19.83 1.40
C SER A 78 8.12 -18.93 1.41
N LYS A 79 8.63 -18.58 0.23
CA LYS A 79 9.75 -17.64 0.08
C LYS A 79 9.30 -16.20 -0.16
N LEU A 80 8.03 -15.99 -0.47
CA LEU A 80 7.49 -14.70 -0.90
C LEU A 80 6.49 -14.11 0.10
N ILE A 81 5.96 -14.91 1.00
CA ILE A 81 4.91 -14.49 1.91
C ILE A 81 5.46 -14.48 3.34
N ASN A 82 5.32 -13.35 4.00
CA ASN A 82 5.61 -13.22 5.41
C ASN A 82 4.35 -13.62 6.18
N ILE A 83 4.50 -14.50 7.16
CA ILE A 83 3.37 -15.07 7.90
C ILE A 83 3.66 -14.97 9.39
N TYR A 84 2.75 -14.34 10.10
CA TYR A 84 2.73 -14.40 11.56
C TYR A 84 1.32 -14.66 12.07
N ALA A 85 1.24 -15.16 13.28
CA ALA A 85 -0.04 -15.28 13.99
C ALA A 85 0.14 -14.83 15.44
N VAL A 86 -0.92 -14.23 15.98
CA VAL A 86 -0.99 -13.79 17.37
C VAL A 86 -2.19 -14.43 18.06
N ASP A 87 -2.06 -14.61 19.39
CA ASP A 87 -3.17 -15.03 20.24
C ASP A 87 -4.13 -13.85 20.53
N LEU A 88 -5.11 -14.09 21.41
CA LEU A 88 -6.08 -13.07 21.81
C LEU A 88 -5.45 -11.96 22.68
N ASP A 89 -4.27 -12.20 23.25
CA ASP A 89 -3.49 -11.25 24.05
C ASP A 89 -2.38 -10.60 23.20
N TYR A 90 -2.49 -10.70 21.85
CA TYR A 90 -1.57 -10.15 20.85
C TYR A 90 -0.14 -10.69 20.91
N ARG A 91 0.10 -11.88 21.51
CA ARG A 91 1.42 -12.49 21.53
C ARG A 91 1.63 -13.37 20.31
N PHE A 92 2.82 -13.36 19.75
CA PHE A 92 3.17 -14.23 18.64
C PHE A 92 3.01 -15.71 19.02
N ILE A 93 2.19 -16.45 18.25
CA ILE A 93 2.03 -17.89 18.36
C ILE A 93 2.62 -18.63 17.16
N ALA A 94 2.84 -17.95 16.04
CA ALA A 94 3.56 -18.46 14.88
C ALA A 94 4.23 -17.32 14.13
N VAL A 95 5.41 -17.59 13.57
CA VAL A 95 6.17 -16.66 12.71
C VAL A 95 6.97 -17.51 11.73
N ASN A 96 6.95 -17.17 10.43
CA ASN A 96 7.81 -17.83 9.47
C ASN A 96 9.18 -17.13 9.34
N LYS A 97 10.14 -17.80 8.69
CA LYS A 97 11.51 -17.25 8.53
C LYS A 97 11.54 -15.94 7.74
N ASN A 98 10.63 -15.78 6.78
CA ASN A 98 10.58 -14.56 5.99
C ASN A 98 10.11 -13.38 6.83
N ASP A 99 9.08 -13.59 7.66
CA ASP A 99 8.58 -12.54 8.54
C ASP A 99 9.63 -12.15 9.60
N ILE A 100 10.37 -13.12 10.14
CA ILE A 100 11.50 -12.84 11.06
C ILE A 100 12.51 -11.91 10.38
N ARG A 101 12.90 -12.23 9.15
CA ARG A 101 13.87 -11.45 8.39
C ARG A 101 13.35 -10.05 8.07
N LEU A 102 12.08 -9.94 7.67
CA LEU A 102 11.41 -8.68 7.40
C LEU A 102 11.37 -7.78 8.66
N MET A 103 11.02 -8.35 9.81
CA MET A 103 10.97 -7.61 11.08
C MET A 103 12.36 -7.15 11.53
N GLU A 104 13.41 -7.95 11.30
CA GLU A 104 14.80 -7.56 11.56
C GLU A 104 15.23 -6.40 10.66
N GLU A 105 14.91 -6.44 9.37
CA GLU A 105 15.30 -5.42 8.40
C GLU A 105 14.55 -4.09 8.57
N ILE A 106 13.26 -4.13 8.87
CA ILE A 106 12.41 -2.95 8.89
C ILE A 106 12.25 -2.37 10.29
N PHE A 107 12.05 -3.22 11.30
CA PHE A 107 11.75 -2.80 12.67
C PHE A 107 12.88 -3.10 13.66
N TYR A 108 14.01 -3.63 13.18
CA TYR A 108 15.23 -3.88 13.97
C TYR A 108 15.02 -4.79 15.19
N PHE A 109 14.09 -5.75 15.10
CA PHE A 109 13.90 -6.75 16.14
C PHE A 109 13.66 -8.15 15.57
N THR A 110 14.06 -9.18 16.32
CA THR A 110 13.85 -10.59 15.98
C THR A 110 12.65 -11.12 16.75
N PRO A 111 11.48 -11.35 16.11
CA PRO A 111 10.28 -11.83 16.78
C PRO A 111 10.46 -13.25 17.31
N LYS A 112 10.00 -13.49 18.54
CA LYS A 112 9.97 -14.82 19.18
C LYS A 112 8.55 -15.16 19.59
N ILE A 113 8.23 -16.47 19.62
CA ILE A 113 6.95 -16.94 20.13
C ILE A 113 6.77 -16.47 21.60
N GLY A 114 5.62 -15.87 21.89
CA GLY A 114 5.28 -15.28 23.18
C GLY A 114 5.61 -13.79 23.31
N ASP A 115 6.41 -13.21 22.39
CA ASP A 115 6.68 -11.77 22.39
C ASP A 115 5.42 -10.97 22.04
N PHE A 116 5.37 -9.74 22.54
CA PHE A 116 4.31 -8.78 22.29
C PHE A 116 4.76 -7.76 21.23
N PRO A 117 4.29 -7.85 19.97
CA PRO A 117 4.83 -7.05 18.87
C PRO A 117 4.77 -5.55 19.09
N MET A 118 3.74 -5.03 19.81
CA MET A 118 3.60 -3.61 20.06
C MET A 118 4.74 -3.00 20.90
N ASN A 119 5.57 -3.80 21.57
CA ASN A 119 6.74 -3.30 22.29
C ASN A 119 7.87 -2.84 21.37
N TYR A 120 7.85 -3.25 20.10
CA TYR A 120 8.89 -3.03 19.11
C TYR A 120 8.47 -2.06 18.00
N LEU A 121 7.18 -1.69 17.96
CA LEU A 121 6.61 -0.80 16.97
C LEU A 121 6.49 0.62 17.54
N ASN A 122 6.55 1.63 16.68
CA ASN A 122 6.18 2.98 17.06
C ASN A 122 4.69 3.05 17.44
N ARG A 123 4.27 4.17 18.04
CA ARG A 123 2.89 4.32 18.53
C ARG A 123 1.82 4.19 17.46
N GLU A 124 2.09 4.67 16.26
CA GLU A 124 1.15 4.65 15.14
C GLU A 124 0.99 3.22 14.61
N ASP A 125 2.10 2.55 14.31
CA ASP A 125 2.12 1.16 13.83
C ASP A 125 1.51 0.20 14.84
N ALA A 126 1.80 0.38 16.13
CA ALA A 126 1.23 -0.41 17.21
C ALA A 126 -0.30 -0.23 17.29
N ALA A 127 -0.80 1.01 17.18
CA ALA A 127 -2.23 1.29 17.19
C ALA A 127 -2.94 0.67 15.96
N ARG A 128 -2.32 0.75 14.79
CA ARG A 128 -2.82 0.19 13.54
C ARG A 128 -2.86 -1.34 13.60
N LEU A 129 -1.77 -1.98 14.04
CA LEU A 129 -1.73 -3.43 14.25
C LEU A 129 -2.83 -3.88 15.21
N LYS A 130 -2.98 -3.18 16.34
CA LYS A 130 -4.00 -3.49 17.34
C LYS A 130 -5.41 -3.40 16.74
N ALA A 131 -5.72 -2.33 16.03
CA ALA A 131 -7.04 -2.14 15.42
C ALA A 131 -7.38 -3.25 14.41
N ASN A 132 -6.41 -3.66 13.57
CA ASN A 132 -6.60 -4.73 12.60
C ASN A 132 -6.78 -6.10 13.26
N VAL A 133 -5.98 -6.40 14.29
CA VAL A 133 -6.14 -7.64 15.07
C VAL A 133 -7.49 -7.66 15.80
N ASP A 134 -7.93 -6.53 16.40
CA ASP A 134 -9.23 -6.43 17.08
C ASP A 134 -10.41 -6.62 16.13
N ARG A 135 -10.28 -6.17 14.89
CA ARG A 135 -11.26 -6.39 13.83
C ARG A 135 -11.33 -7.88 13.44
N ALA A 136 -10.19 -8.52 13.24
CA ALA A 136 -10.14 -9.95 12.91
C ALA A 136 -10.60 -10.85 14.07
N LYS A 137 -10.36 -10.46 15.34
CA LYS A 137 -10.89 -11.17 16.53
C LYS A 137 -12.42 -11.22 16.57
N LYS A 138 -13.11 -10.29 15.89
CA LYS A 138 -14.57 -10.31 15.75
C LYS A 138 -15.06 -11.26 14.65
N GLY A 139 -14.16 -11.96 13.98
CA GLY A 139 -14.48 -12.95 12.95
C GLY A 139 -14.35 -12.42 11.52
N GLU A 140 -13.86 -11.20 11.31
CA GLU A 140 -13.69 -10.65 9.97
C GLU A 140 -12.39 -11.17 9.32
N THR A 141 -12.49 -11.52 8.03
CA THR A 141 -11.31 -11.70 7.15
C THR A 141 -11.28 -10.53 6.17
N PHE A 142 -10.16 -9.84 6.09
CA PHE A 142 -10.03 -8.64 5.25
C PHE A 142 -8.59 -8.42 4.82
N ILE A 143 -8.45 -7.61 3.77
CA ILE A 143 -7.17 -7.11 3.28
C ILE A 143 -7.02 -5.65 3.74
N PHE A 144 -5.84 -5.32 4.22
CA PHE A 144 -5.44 -3.97 4.59
C PHE A 144 -4.15 -3.60 3.85
N MET A 145 -4.19 -2.49 3.11
CA MET A 145 -2.99 -1.95 2.45
C MET A 145 -2.26 -1.05 3.43
N ASP A 146 -1.02 -1.37 3.70
CA ASP A 146 -0.16 -0.64 4.61
C ASP A 146 0.95 0.09 3.86
N THR A 147 1.33 1.26 4.36
CA THR A 147 2.45 2.04 3.82
C THR A 147 3.47 2.24 4.92
N ILE A 148 4.63 1.62 4.76
CA ILE A 148 5.73 1.67 5.72
C ILE A 148 6.81 2.59 5.20
N LYS A 149 7.18 3.60 5.98
CA LYS A 149 8.32 4.49 5.68
C LYS A 149 9.53 4.02 6.48
N THR A 150 10.61 3.71 5.77
CA THR A 150 11.89 3.30 6.38
C THR A 150 13.03 4.04 5.71
N GLY A 151 13.64 5.01 6.43
CA GLY A 151 14.58 5.96 5.83
C GLY A 151 13.95 6.69 4.64
N ASP A 152 14.64 6.67 3.49
CA ASP A 152 14.16 7.31 2.25
C ASP A 152 13.25 6.41 1.40
N LYS A 153 12.93 5.19 1.88
CA LYS A 153 12.12 4.23 1.14
C LYS A 153 10.69 4.18 1.65
N THR A 154 9.76 4.07 0.73
CA THR A 154 8.36 3.77 0.99
C THR A 154 8.05 2.36 0.50
N LEU A 155 7.58 1.50 1.40
CA LEU A 155 7.17 0.13 1.11
C LEU A 155 5.64 0.04 1.16
N TYR A 156 5.07 -0.74 0.27
CA TYR A 156 3.64 -1.00 0.21
C TYR A 156 3.38 -2.47 0.52
N TRP A 157 2.67 -2.72 1.61
CA TRP A 157 2.34 -4.07 2.06
C TRP A 157 0.86 -4.35 1.97
N GLN A 158 0.54 -5.51 1.43
CA GLN A 158 -0.81 -6.06 1.45
C GLN A 158 -0.90 -7.07 2.60
N ASN A 159 -1.60 -6.69 3.65
CA ASN A 159 -1.78 -7.48 4.86
C ASN A 159 -3.16 -8.13 4.83
N MET A 160 -3.23 -9.45 4.81
CA MET A 160 -4.47 -10.20 4.92
C MET A 160 -4.61 -10.75 6.33
N TYR A 161 -5.58 -10.24 7.07
CA TYR A 161 -5.92 -10.68 8.43
C TYR A 161 -7.05 -11.70 8.37
N SER A 162 -6.88 -12.81 9.09
CA SER A 162 -7.87 -13.88 9.18
C SER A 162 -7.94 -14.44 10.60
N PRO A 163 -9.14 -14.64 11.18
CA PRO A 163 -9.30 -15.27 12.48
C PRO A 163 -8.92 -16.75 12.42
N ILE A 164 -8.29 -17.24 13.49
CA ILE A 164 -8.00 -18.66 13.70
C ILE A 164 -9.07 -19.22 14.62
N TYR A 165 -9.74 -20.28 14.17
CA TYR A 165 -10.80 -20.93 14.92
C TYR A 165 -10.34 -22.25 15.54
N ASN A 166 -10.85 -22.55 16.72
CA ASN A 166 -10.73 -23.90 17.29
C ASN A 166 -11.84 -24.84 16.77
N ASN A 167 -11.79 -26.12 17.20
CA ASN A 167 -12.79 -27.12 16.80
C ASN A 167 -14.24 -26.78 17.20
N ARG A 168 -14.44 -25.81 18.11
CA ARG A 168 -15.75 -25.32 18.56
C ARG A 168 -16.16 -24.02 17.87
N GLN A 169 -15.53 -23.66 16.76
CA GLN A 169 -15.77 -22.43 16.00
C GLN A 169 -15.57 -21.14 16.82
N LYS A 170 -14.77 -21.19 17.86
CA LYS A 170 -14.40 -20.01 18.66
C LYS A 170 -13.07 -19.47 18.17
N VAL A 171 -12.96 -18.15 17.97
CA VAL A 171 -11.70 -17.48 17.63
C VAL A 171 -10.71 -17.65 18.78
N ILE A 172 -9.51 -18.12 18.46
CA ILE A 172 -8.40 -18.35 19.41
C ILE A 172 -7.14 -17.55 19.08
N GLY A 173 -7.13 -16.86 17.94
CA GLY A 173 -6.02 -16.03 17.49
C GLY A 173 -6.31 -15.41 16.13
N VAL A 174 -5.34 -14.71 15.60
CA VAL A 174 -5.41 -14.06 14.29
C VAL A 174 -4.14 -14.40 13.52
N CYS A 175 -4.29 -14.82 12.26
CA CYS A 175 -3.20 -14.99 11.32
C CYS A 175 -3.12 -13.78 10.39
N CYS A 176 -1.92 -13.31 10.11
CA CYS A 176 -1.65 -12.29 9.12
C CYS A 176 -0.68 -12.82 8.06
N PHE A 177 -1.06 -12.63 6.80
CA PHE A 177 -0.22 -12.85 5.63
C PHE A 177 0.20 -11.48 5.11
N VAL A 178 1.50 -11.22 5.06
CA VAL A 178 2.06 -9.96 4.59
C VAL A 178 2.76 -10.19 3.26
N LEU A 179 2.28 -9.53 2.22
CA LEU A 179 2.86 -9.55 0.90
C LEU A 179 3.45 -8.17 0.59
N ASP A 180 4.72 -8.12 0.24
CA ASP A 180 5.33 -6.91 -0.29
C ASP A 180 4.88 -6.73 -1.74
N VAL A 181 4.12 -5.65 -1.98
CA VAL A 181 3.61 -5.26 -3.30
C VAL A 181 4.24 -3.95 -3.79
N THR A 182 5.38 -3.58 -3.21
CA THR A 182 6.04 -2.29 -3.48
C THR A 182 6.36 -2.14 -4.97
N GLU A 183 7.00 -3.13 -5.58
CA GLU A 183 7.37 -3.09 -6.99
C GLU A 183 6.12 -2.99 -7.88
N GLN A 184 5.10 -3.81 -7.62
CA GLN A 184 3.85 -3.75 -8.35
C GLN A 184 3.19 -2.38 -8.22
N ARG A 185 3.13 -1.83 -7.00
CA ARG A 185 2.49 -0.54 -6.75
C ARG A 185 3.22 0.62 -7.40
N LEU A 186 4.55 0.61 -7.37
CA LEU A 186 5.36 1.61 -8.06
C LEU A 186 5.17 1.54 -9.58
N HIS A 187 5.12 0.34 -10.16
CA HIS A 187 4.81 0.16 -11.58
C HIS A 187 3.41 0.67 -11.94
N GLU A 188 2.39 0.37 -11.13
CA GLU A 188 1.03 0.89 -11.34
C GLU A 188 1.00 2.42 -11.33
N LEU A 189 1.67 3.04 -10.36
CA LEU A 189 1.78 4.50 -10.26
C LEU A 189 2.53 5.09 -11.46
N GLU A 190 3.58 4.41 -11.93
CA GLU A 190 4.34 4.86 -13.09
C GLU A 190 3.52 4.74 -14.39
N ILE A 191 2.78 3.66 -14.57
CA ILE A 191 1.85 3.49 -15.70
C ILE A 191 0.77 4.59 -15.67
N GLN A 192 0.20 4.89 -14.51
CA GLN A 192 -0.77 5.97 -14.36
C GLN A 192 -0.15 7.32 -14.73
N ARG A 193 1.07 7.58 -14.24
CA ARG A 193 1.80 8.81 -14.56
C ARG A 193 2.06 8.95 -16.05
N MET A 194 2.58 7.90 -16.69
CA MET A 194 2.81 7.89 -18.14
C MET A 194 1.51 8.08 -18.96
N ALA A 195 0.39 7.57 -18.45
CA ALA A 195 -0.90 7.70 -19.12
C ALA A 195 -1.51 9.09 -19.05
N TYR A 196 -1.18 9.89 -18.00
CA TYR A 196 -1.90 11.12 -17.67
C TYR A 196 -1.04 12.36 -17.46
N GLU A 197 0.31 12.24 -17.37
CA GLU A 197 1.22 13.36 -17.23
C GLU A 197 2.07 13.58 -18.50
N ASP A 198 2.50 14.81 -18.72
CA ASP A 198 3.55 15.16 -19.67
C ASP A 198 4.92 14.87 -19.05
N VAL A 199 5.76 14.11 -19.73
CA VAL A 199 7.04 13.61 -19.22
C VAL A 199 8.02 14.75 -18.91
N LEU A 200 7.98 15.85 -19.69
CA LEU A 200 8.89 16.97 -19.55
C LEU A 200 8.46 17.91 -18.42
N THR A 201 7.24 18.40 -18.49
CA THR A 201 6.74 19.49 -17.64
C THR A 201 6.06 19.02 -16.37
N ARG A 202 5.74 17.74 -16.26
CA ARG A 202 5.04 17.13 -15.12
C ARG A 202 3.62 17.63 -14.86
N VAL A 203 3.12 18.57 -15.65
CA VAL A 203 1.68 18.84 -15.68
C VAL A 203 0.94 17.70 -16.38
N HIS A 204 -0.37 17.70 -16.36
CA HIS A 204 -1.12 16.67 -17.08
C HIS A 204 -0.88 16.71 -18.59
N ASN A 205 -1.19 15.61 -19.26
CA ASN A 205 -1.20 15.57 -20.72
C ASN A 205 -2.61 15.83 -21.27
N ARG A 206 -2.72 15.90 -22.60
CA ARG A 206 -3.98 16.11 -23.32
C ARG A 206 -5.08 15.13 -22.90
N ARG A 207 -4.73 13.85 -22.73
CA ARG A 207 -5.70 12.81 -22.37
C ARG A 207 -6.36 13.06 -21.02
N TYR A 208 -5.60 13.54 -20.04
CA TYR A 208 -6.15 13.79 -18.71
C TYR A 208 -7.11 14.98 -18.67
N ILE A 209 -6.77 16.09 -19.36
CA ILE A 209 -7.67 17.26 -19.36
C ILE A 209 -8.99 16.97 -20.09
N GLU A 210 -8.97 16.13 -21.13
CA GLU A 210 -10.19 15.67 -21.81
C GLU A 210 -11.07 14.84 -20.83
N LEU A 211 -10.48 13.93 -20.05
CA LEU A 211 -11.22 13.18 -19.02
C LEU A 211 -11.77 14.08 -17.92
N ALA A 212 -10.97 15.01 -17.42
CA ALA A 212 -11.39 15.96 -16.39
C ALA A 212 -12.53 16.88 -16.88
N PHE A 213 -12.53 17.23 -18.16
CA PHE A 213 -13.65 17.98 -18.76
C PHE A 213 -14.95 17.17 -18.76
N GLU A 214 -14.90 15.88 -19.12
CA GLU A 214 -16.06 14.98 -19.06
C GLU A 214 -16.59 14.82 -17.62
N GLU A 215 -15.70 14.83 -16.63
CA GLU A 215 -16.11 14.85 -15.23
C GLU A 215 -16.86 16.13 -14.86
N CYS A 216 -16.43 17.30 -15.33
CA CYS A 216 -17.14 18.56 -15.12
C CYS A 216 -18.57 18.51 -15.71
N LEU A 217 -18.74 17.95 -16.91
CA LEU A 217 -20.06 17.74 -17.52
C LEU A 217 -20.92 16.79 -16.65
N THR A 218 -20.35 15.70 -16.17
CA THR A 218 -21.03 14.73 -15.32
C THR A 218 -21.46 15.32 -13.98
N ARG A 219 -20.64 16.18 -13.40
CA ARG A 219 -20.94 16.93 -12.15
C ARG A 219 -21.90 18.08 -12.38
N LYS A 220 -22.25 18.37 -13.63
CA LYS A 220 -23.14 19.47 -14.02
C LYS A 220 -22.63 20.84 -13.56
N GLU A 221 -21.34 21.08 -13.80
CA GLU A 221 -20.73 22.38 -13.48
C GLU A 221 -21.39 23.49 -14.29
N GLU A 222 -21.92 24.50 -13.61
CA GLU A 222 -22.62 25.62 -14.23
C GLU A 222 -21.66 26.55 -14.97
N GLN A 223 -20.41 26.59 -14.56
CA GLN A 223 -19.33 27.35 -15.19
C GLN A 223 -18.14 26.44 -15.43
N ILE A 224 -17.78 26.28 -16.70
CA ILE A 224 -16.60 25.56 -17.13
C ILE A 224 -15.79 26.51 -18.01
N THR A 225 -14.58 26.82 -17.59
CA THR A 225 -13.66 27.67 -18.37
C THR A 225 -12.49 26.83 -18.87
N VAL A 226 -12.15 26.99 -20.14
CA VAL A 226 -10.94 26.45 -20.75
C VAL A 226 -10.07 27.61 -21.20
N ILE A 227 -8.81 27.64 -20.76
CA ILE A 227 -7.78 28.56 -21.27
C ILE A 227 -6.84 27.76 -22.15
N ILE A 228 -6.55 28.27 -23.34
CA ILE A 228 -5.51 27.74 -24.22
C ILE A 228 -4.39 28.74 -24.29
N SER A 229 -3.15 28.27 -24.29
CA SER A 229 -1.96 29.10 -24.40
C SER A 229 -0.92 28.51 -25.33
N ASP A 230 -0.17 29.39 -25.96
CA ASP A 230 0.94 29.12 -26.87
C ASP A 230 2.09 30.08 -26.55
N LEU A 231 3.33 29.56 -26.50
CA LEU A 231 4.52 30.37 -26.22
C LEU A 231 4.96 31.12 -27.50
N ASP A 232 4.94 32.46 -27.42
CA ASP A 232 5.22 33.30 -28.58
C ASP A 232 6.69 33.11 -29.02
N LYS A 233 6.91 32.75 -30.31
CA LYS A 233 8.24 32.56 -30.91
C LYS A 233 9.09 31.44 -30.28
N PHE A 234 8.46 30.41 -29.69
CA PHE A 234 9.16 29.31 -29.04
C PHE A 234 10.13 28.59 -29.99
N LYS A 235 9.75 28.42 -31.28
CA LYS A 235 10.64 27.85 -32.27
C LYS A 235 11.89 28.70 -32.47
N GLU A 236 11.77 30.04 -32.57
CA GLU A 236 12.92 30.92 -32.69
C GLU A 236 13.87 30.82 -31.49
N ALA A 237 13.29 30.68 -30.28
CA ALA A 237 14.07 30.46 -29.05
C ALA A 237 14.85 29.13 -29.09
N ASN A 238 14.22 28.04 -29.54
CA ASN A 238 14.88 26.75 -29.74
C ASN A 238 16.00 26.83 -30.77
N ASP A 239 15.76 27.47 -31.90
CA ASP A 239 16.73 27.58 -32.97
C ASP A 239 17.95 28.45 -32.55
N THR A 240 17.74 29.43 -31.67
CA THR A 240 18.78 30.36 -31.21
C THR A 240 19.55 29.78 -30.00
N PHE A 241 18.87 29.23 -29.00
CA PHE A 241 19.45 28.86 -27.70
C PHE A 241 19.52 27.34 -27.47
N GLY A 242 19.03 26.56 -28.42
CA GLY A 242 19.02 25.09 -28.38
C GLY A 242 17.83 24.51 -27.59
N HIS A 243 17.48 23.25 -27.90
CA HIS A 243 16.35 22.53 -27.33
C HIS A 243 16.39 22.42 -25.80
N ALA A 244 17.57 22.31 -25.20
CA ALA A 244 17.71 22.25 -23.73
C ALA A 244 17.23 23.55 -23.04
N THR A 245 17.34 24.70 -23.72
CA THR A 245 16.79 25.98 -23.24
C THR A 245 15.27 26.02 -23.42
N GLY A 246 14.78 25.53 -24.54
CA GLY A 246 13.34 25.40 -24.78
C GLY A 246 12.66 24.48 -23.74
N ASP A 247 13.28 23.36 -23.42
CA ASP A 247 12.78 22.44 -22.37
C ASP A 247 12.65 23.16 -21.02
N LYS A 248 13.64 23.97 -20.62
CA LYS A 248 13.57 24.77 -19.39
C LYS A 248 12.42 25.79 -19.43
N ILE A 249 12.22 26.46 -20.57
CA ILE A 249 11.12 27.42 -20.75
C ILE A 249 9.77 26.70 -20.58
N LEU A 250 9.59 25.53 -21.16
CA LEU A 250 8.37 24.73 -21.03
C LEU A 250 8.11 24.31 -19.57
N ILE A 251 9.13 23.85 -18.87
CA ILE A 251 9.03 23.46 -17.44
C ILE A 251 8.64 24.71 -16.63
N GLU A 252 9.33 25.82 -16.81
CA GLU A 252 9.08 27.03 -16.05
C GLU A 252 7.69 27.62 -16.32
N PHE A 253 7.20 27.54 -17.56
CA PHE A 253 5.85 27.95 -17.86
C PHE A 253 4.79 27.06 -17.20
N GLY A 254 5.00 25.74 -17.19
CA GLY A 254 4.17 24.78 -16.43
C GLY A 254 4.13 25.10 -14.94
N ASP A 255 5.28 25.45 -14.35
CA ASP A 255 5.40 25.84 -12.94
C ASP A 255 4.66 27.17 -12.65
N ILE A 256 4.74 28.15 -13.57
CA ILE A 256 3.99 29.41 -13.47
C ILE A 256 2.49 29.15 -13.47
N LEU A 257 1.99 28.33 -14.40
CA LEU A 257 0.58 27.95 -14.45
C LEU A 257 0.15 27.27 -13.13
N THR A 258 0.95 26.33 -12.65
CA THR A 258 0.65 25.59 -11.40
C THR A 258 0.63 26.53 -10.17
N LYS A 259 1.51 27.54 -10.14
CA LYS A 259 1.58 28.51 -9.05
C LYS A 259 0.40 29.49 -9.03
N ILE A 260 -0.09 29.88 -10.20
CA ILE A 260 -1.09 30.96 -10.35
C ILE A 260 -2.51 30.45 -10.36
N MET A 261 -2.73 29.27 -10.96
CA MET A 261 -4.07 28.70 -11.08
C MET A 261 -4.57 28.21 -9.73
N PRO A 262 -5.90 28.23 -9.49
CA PRO A 262 -6.48 27.70 -8.27
C PRO A 262 -6.25 26.18 -8.17
N GLU A 263 -6.30 25.63 -6.96
CA GLU A 263 -6.07 24.21 -6.67
C GLU A 263 -7.03 23.27 -7.42
N SER A 264 -8.23 23.77 -7.76
CA SER A 264 -9.22 23.01 -8.56
C SER A 264 -8.91 22.98 -10.06
N ALA A 265 -7.90 23.69 -10.52
CA ALA A 265 -7.54 23.75 -11.94
C ALA A 265 -6.86 22.47 -12.41
N VAL A 266 -7.17 22.05 -13.63
CA VAL A 266 -6.41 21.01 -14.33
C VAL A 266 -5.55 21.67 -15.40
N ILE A 267 -4.23 21.58 -15.23
CA ILE A 267 -3.25 22.14 -16.16
C ILE A 267 -2.68 21.01 -16.99
N ALA A 268 -2.68 21.15 -18.31
CA ALA A 268 -2.17 20.16 -19.22
C ALA A 268 -1.31 20.77 -20.33
N ARG A 269 -0.27 20.03 -20.75
CA ARG A 269 0.45 20.30 -22.00
C ARG A 269 -0.15 19.44 -23.11
N LEU A 270 -0.57 20.10 -24.20
CA LEU A 270 -1.25 19.44 -25.33
C LEU A 270 -0.25 18.87 -26.34
N GLY A 271 0.92 19.49 -26.44
CA GLY A 271 2.03 19.13 -27.31
C GLY A 271 2.83 20.37 -27.72
N GLY A 272 4.09 20.18 -28.10
CA GLY A 272 4.96 21.31 -28.45
C GLY A 272 5.04 22.39 -27.36
N ASP A 273 4.59 23.59 -27.67
CA ASP A 273 4.50 24.78 -26.81
C ASP A 273 3.07 25.14 -26.39
N GLU A 274 2.11 24.27 -26.67
CA GLU A 274 0.69 24.47 -26.35
C GLU A 274 0.32 23.89 -24.98
N PHE A 275 -0.32 24.72 -24.14
CA PHE A 275 -0.89 24.31 -22.85
C PHE A 275 -2.38 24.63 -22.78
N ALA A 276 -3.10 23.86 -21.99
CA ALA A 276 -4.50 24.10 -21.66
C ALA A 276 -4.70 24.08 -20.15
N VAL A 277 -5.65 24.90 -19.70
CA VAL A 277 -6.08 24.94 -18.30
C VAL A 277 -7.58 24.80 -18.25
N LEU A 278 -8.09 23.81 -17.54
CA LEU A 278 -9.51 23.63 -17.24
C LEU A 278 -9.80 24.17 -15.85
N LEU A 279 -10.80 25.01 -15.74
CA LEU A 279 -11.17 25.76 -14.53
C LEU A 279 -12.66 25.55 -14.20
N PRO A 280 -13.01 24.55 -13.39
CA PRO A 280 -14.39 24.38 -12.94
C PRO A 280 -14.80 25.52 -11.99
N GLY A 281 -16.01 26.05 -12.14
CA GLY A 281 -16.57 27.08 -11.30
C GLY A 281 -15.97 28.47 -11.45
N VAL A 282 -15.14 28.71 -12.46
CA VAL A 282 -14.45 29.98 -12.70
C VAL A 282 -15.13 30.73 -13.85
N SER A 283 -15.49 31.99 -13.62
CA SER A 283 -16.09 32.85 -14.63
C SER A 283 -15.09 33.41 -15.63
N GLU A 284 -15.57 33.92 -16.75
CA GLU A 284 -14.74 34.54 -17.80
C GLU A 284 -13.88 35.70 -17.25
N ASN A 285 -14.47 36.60 -16.45
CA ASN A 285 -13.73 37.72 -15.83
C ASN A 285 -12.60 37.27 -14.89
N GLN A 286 -12.83 36.19 -14.14
CA GLN A 286 -11.82 35.61 -13.28
C GLN A 286 -10.70 34.96 -14.10
N ALA A 287 -11.05 34.28 -15.19
CA ALA A 287 -10.08 33.65 -16.09
C ALA A 287 -9.20 34.74 -16.77
N GLU A 288 -9.78 35.87 -17.21
CA GLU A 288 -9.03 36.99 -17.76
C GLU A 288 -8.05 37.59 -16.73
N PHE A 289 -8.46 37.65 -15.45
CA PHE A 289 -7.58 38.11 -14.39
C PHE A 289 -6.40 37.13 -14.17
N LEU A 290 -6.67 35.83 -14.17
CA LEU A 290 -5.63 34.79 -14.07
C LEU A 290 -4.65 34.87 -15.25
N ILE A 291 -5.13 35.09 -16.45
CA ILE A 291 -4.30 35.29 -17.65
C ILE A 291 -3.33 36.44 -17.45
N LYS A 292 -3.81 37.59 -16.94
CA LYS A 292 -2.96 38.74 -16.66
C LYS A 292 -1.90 38.47 -15.61
N LEU A 293 -2.25 37.67 -14.57
CA LEU A 293 -1.28 37.26 -13.56
C LEU A 293 -0.19 36.35 -14.15
N VAL A 294 -0.54 35.39 -15.00
CA VAL A 294 0.43 34.54 -15.72
C VAL A 294 1.40 35.36 -16.52
N GLN A 295 0.89 36.32 -17.33
CA GLN A 295 1.72 37.21 -18.14
C GLN A 295 2.63 38.12 -17.31
N ALA A 296 2.15 38.59 -16.17
CA ALA A 296 2.95 39.40 -15.23
C ALA A 296 4.07 38.56 -14.59
N GLU A 297 3.77 37.31 -14.16
CA GLU A 297 4.78 36.44 -13.58
C GLU A 297 5.87 36.05 -14.60
N MET A 298 5.50 35.76 -15.85
CA MET A 298 6.49 35.53 -16.93
C MET A 298 7.43 36.72 -17.12
N THR A 299 6.90 37.95 -17.03
CA THR A 299 7.69 39.19 -17.14
C THR A 299 8.61 39.34 -15.93
N LEU A 300 8.11 39.08 -14.72
CA LEU A 300 8.90 39.17 -13.48
C LEU A 300 10.06 38.18 -13.45
N LYS A 301 9.87 37.00 -14.02
CA LYS A 301 10.90 35.95 -14.11
C LYS A 301 11.89 36.15 -15.25
N ASP A 302 11.70 37.17 -16.07
CA ASP A 302 12.55 37.51 -17.24
C ASP A 302 12.78 36.26 -18.16
N MET A 303 11.67 35.58 -18.48
CA MET A 303 11.74 34.36 -19.27
C MET A 303 12.28 34.51 -20.71
N GLY A 304 12.47 35.79 -21.16
CA GLY A 304 12.89 36.09 -22.52
C GLY A 304 11.87 35.76 -23.60
N ILE A 305 10.71 35.25 -23.22
CA ILE A 305 9.61 34.82 -24.09
C ILE A 305 8.27 35.21 -23.47
N THR A 306 7.26 35.44 -24.29
CA THR A 306 5.87 35.71 -23.84
C THR A 306 4.95 34.58 -24.23
N ALA A 307 3.75 34.58 -23.66
CA ALA A 307 2.69 33.65 -24.05
C ALA A 307 1.46 34.41 -24.54
N SER A 308 0.79 33.85 -25.54
CA SER A 308 -0.54 34.24 -25.96
C SER A 308 -1.55 33.29 -25.33
N LEU A 309 -2.60 33.86 -24.70
CA LEU A 309 -3.62 33.06 -24.01
C LEU A 309 -5.01 33.52 -24.46
N GLY A 310 -5.93 32.55 -24.56
CA GLY A 310 -7.35 32.78 -24.87
C GLY A 310 -8.23 31.94 -23.95
N ALA A 311 -9.32 32.50 -23.45
CA ALA A 311 -10.24 31.81 -22.55
C ALA A 311 -11.65 31.73 -23.14
N TYR A 312 -12.32 30.60 -22.89
CA TYR A 312 -13.74 30.43 -23.18
C TYR A 312 -14.44 29.83 -21.98
N THR A 313 -15.58 30.40 -21.61
CA THR A 313 -16.44 29.96 -20.51
C THR A 313 -17.83 29.64 -21.02
N ASP A 314 -18.36 28.51 -20.61
CA ASP A 314 -19.75 28.11 -20.86
C ASP A 314 -20.21 27.15 -19.75
N SER A 315 -21.45 26.65 -19.84
CA SER A 315 -22.00 25.70 -18.87
C SER A 315 -22.13 24.29 -19.45
N TYR A 316 -22.33 23.29 -18.58
CA TYR A 316 -22.64 21.93 -19.03
C TYR A 316 -23.90 21.85 -19.90
N GLN A 317 -24.81 22.82 -19.78
CA GLN A 317 -26.05 22.90 -20.58
C GLN A 317 -25.81 23.29 -22.03
N SER A 318 -24.65 23.79 -22.38
CA SER A 318 -24.32 24.17 -23.75
C SER A 318 -24.20 22.97 -24.69
N HIS A 319 -24.13 21.75 -24.14
CA HIS A 319 -23.93 20.50 -24.87
C HIS A 319 -22.66 20.47 -25.75
N LYS A 320 -21.69 21.35 -25.46
CA LYS A 320 -20.41 21.40 -26.15
C LYS A 320 -19.43 20.43 -25.45
N ASN A 321 -18.62 19.78 -26.26
CA ASN A 321 -17.53 18.92 -25.78
C ASN A 321 -16.23 19.71 -25.62
N PHE A 322 -15.17 19.04 -25.17
CA PHE A 322 -13.85 19.65 -24.99
C PHE A 322 -13.30 20.29 -26.27
N VAL A 323 -13.50 19.64 -27.41
CA VAL A 323 -13.03 20.14 -28.74
C VAL A 323 -13.69 21.46 -29.10
N ASP A 324 -14.97 21.61 -28.77
CA ASP A 324 -15.71 22.87 -29.04
C ASP A 324 -15.19 24.01 -28.18
N PHE A 325 -14.95 23.76 -26.87
CA PHE A 325 -14.35 24.71 -25.96
C PHE A 325 -12.94 25.11 -26.38
N PHE A 326 -12.14 24.11 -26.76
CA PHE A 326 -10.80 24.30 -27.27
C PHE A 326 -10.79 25.23 -28.48
N ALA A 327 -11.61 24.92 -29.51
CA ALA A 327 -11.65 25.69 -30.76
C ALA A 327 -12.03 27.15 -30.55
N ILE A 328 -12.95 27.42 -29.60
CA ILE A 328 -13.37 28.80 -29.31
C ILE A 328 -12.29 29.55 -28.55
N ALA A 329 -11.67 28.90 -27.55
CA ALA A 329 -10.58 29.48 -26.75
C ALA A 329 -9.32 29.73 -27.61
N ASP A 330 -8.98 28.79 -28.51
CA ASP A 330 -7.88 28.91 -29.48
C ASP A 330 -8.07 30.10 -30.41
N LYS A 331 -9.28 30.28 -30.96
CA LYS A 331 -9.60 31.45 -31.78
C LYS A 331 -9.35 32.76 -31.02
N LYS A 332 -9.79 32.87 -29.75
CA LYS A 332 -9.55 34.04 -28.93
C LYS A 332 -8.04 34.25 -28.63
N MET A 333 -7.30 33.17 -28.40
CA MET A 333 -5.85 33.23 -28.27
C MET A 333 -5.18 33.77 -29.53
N TYR A 334 -5.57 33.29 -30.68
CA TYR A 334 -5.02 33.75 -31.96
C TYR A 334 -5.32 35.23 -32.26
N GLU A 335 -6.54 35.72 -31.95
CA GLU A 335 -6.89 37.14 -32.02
C GLU A 335 -5.97 38.00 -31.15
N ASN A 336 -5.72 37.53 -29.91
CA ASN A 336 -4.77 38.21 -28.99
C ASN A 336 -3.32 38.18 -29.51
N LYS A 337 -2.89 37.10 -30.17
CA LYS A 337 -1.55 36.97 -30.79
C LYS A 337 -1.38 37.96 -31.97
N SER A 338 -2.41 38.09 -32.80
CA SER A 338 -2.41 39.00 -33.98
C SER A 338 -2.27 40.46 -33.53
N HIS A 339 -3.02 40.90 -32.54
CA HIS A 339 -2.93 42.28 -31.98
C HIS A 339 -1.58 42.64 -31.37
N LYS A 340 -0.81 41.64 -30.87
CA LYS A 340 0.56 41.83 -30.42
C LYS A 340 1.55 42.02 -31.57
N GLY A 341 1.32 41.37 -32.70
CA GLY A 341 2.14 41.52 -33.92
C GLY A 341 2.00 42.86 -34.64
N GLU A 342 0.82 43.46 -34.57
CA GLU A 342 0.53 44.77 -35.19
C GLU A 342 1.07 45.99 -34.39
N ARG A 343 1.45 45.75 -33.10
CA ARG A 343 2.01 46.80 -32.19
C ARG A 343 3.53 46.88 -32.19
N ARG A 344 4.21 46.09 -33.03
CA ARG A 344 5.65 46.15 -33.26
C ARG A 344 5.96 46.61 -34.65
#